data_0cb7341f9c8b0c9ce288ec6d888bc584
#
_entry.id   0cb7341f9c8b0c9ce288ec6d888bc584
#
_cell.length_a   1.000
_cell.length_b   1.000
_cell.length_c   1.000
_cell.angle_alpha   90.00
_cell.angle_beta   90.00
_cell.angle_gamma   90.00
#
_symmetry.space_group_name_H-M   'P 1'
#
loop_
_entity.id
_entity.type
_entity.pdbx_description
1 polymer ?
#
loop_
_entity_poly.entity_id
_entity_poly.type
_entity_poly.pdbx_seq_one_letter_code
_entity_poly.pdbx_strand_id
1 'polypeptide(L)'
;MGFGLEVEMIARAHALDLLTTPYVFSEDEARAMTRAGADIVVCHLGLTTGGSIGAETALALADCVPLIEARAAAARSLRDDVIVLCHGGPIATPEDAAFILSRCPSCHGFYGASSMERLPTETALTETTRRFTRISGGRP
;
A
#
# COMPACT_ATOMS: atom_id res chain seq x y z
N MET A 1 11.79 12.11 14.27
CA MET A 1 11.50 12.89 13.04
C MET A 1 9.99 13.07 12.99
N GLY A 2 9.48 14.29 12.77
CA GLY A 2 8.04 14.53 12.70
C GLY A 2 7.54 14.57 11.26
N PHE A 3 6.28 14.21 11.04
CA PHE A 3 5.61 14.21 9.72
C PHE A 3 5.72 15.56 8.97
N GLY A 4 5.92 16.68 9.69
CA GLY A 4 6.10 18.02 9.09
C GLY A 4 7.25 18.12 8.09
N LEU A 5 8.35 17.39 8.28
CA LEU A 5 9.46 17.37 7.32
C LEU A 5 9.08 16.66 6.01
N GLU A 6 8.26 15.63 6.08
CA GLU A 6 7.75 14.94 4.89
C GLU A 6 6.83 15.83 4.08
N VAL A 7 5.95 16.59 4.75
CA VAL A 7 5.08 17.59 4.11
C VAL A 7 5.92 18.69 3.41
N GLU A 8 6.98 19.18 4.06
CA GLU A 8 7.91 20.15 3.46
C GLU A 8 8.62 19.57 2.22
N MET A 9 9.05 18.32 2.28
CA MET A 9 9.65 17.62 1.13
C MET A 9 8.68 17.53 -0.05
N ILE A 10 7.41 17.19 0.18
CA ILE A 10 6.40 17.14 -0.88
C ILE A 10 6.20 18.53 -1.49
N ALA A 11 6.09 19.59 -0.68
CA ALA A 11 5.97 20.94 -1.20
C ALA A 11 7.17 21.35 -2.07
N ARG A 12 8.38 20.96 -1.68
CA ARG A 12 9.59 21.21 -2.48
C ARG A 12 9.62 20.42 -3.78
N ALA A 13 9.24 19.13 -3.74
CA ALA A 13 9.17 18.29 -4.92
C ALA A 13 8.14 18.84 -5.92
N HIS A 14 6.96 19.21 -5.42
CA HIS A 14 5.92 19.83 -6.24
C HIS A 14 6.40 21.15 -6.87
N ALA A 15 7.11 22.00 -6.13
CA ALA A 15 7.67 23.23 -6.67
C ALA A 15 8.74 23.02 -7.78
N LEU A 16 9.31 21.80 -7.86
CA LEU A 16 10.24 21.36 -8.90
C LEU A 16 9.56 20.59 -10.05
N ASP A 17 8.23 20.57 -10.08
CA ASP A 17 7.42 19.84 -11.07
C ASP A 17 7.71 18.32 -11.07
N LEU A 18 7.99 17.75 -9.90
CA LEU A 18 8.20 16.32 -9.72
C LEU A 18 6.92 15.63 -9.29
N LEU A 19 6.63 14.48 -9.88
CA LEU A 19 5.54 13.61 -9.46
C LEU A 19 5.76 13.12 -8.02
N THR A 20 4.75 13.27 -7.16
CA THR A 20 4.83 12.94 -5.75
C THR A 20 3.80 11.88 -5.33
N THR A 21 4.23 10.92 -4.49
CA THR A 21 3.41 9.79 -4.04
C THR A 21 3.58 9.52 -2.54
N PRO A 22 3.25 10.49 -1.65
CA PRO A 22 3.44 10.31 -0.21
C PRO A 22 2.49 9.27 0.39
N TYR A 23 2.99 8.54 1.39
CA TYR A 23 2.16 7.74 2.29
C TYR A 23 1.42 8.62 3.28
N VAL A 24 0.17 8.23 3.60
CA VAL A 24 -0.64 8.84 4.65
C VAL A 24 -1.27 7.77 5.53
N PHE A 25 -1.28 8.03 6.84
CA PHE A 25 -1.77 7.10 7.87
C PHE A 25 -3.04 7.61 8.55
N SER A 26 -3.38 8.89 8.33
CA SER A 26 -4.56 9.56 8.90
C SER A 26 -5.19 10.53 7.90
N GLU A 27 -6.39 11.01 8.24
CA GLU A 27 -7.09 12.05 7.46
C GLU A 27 -6.34 13.39 7.49
N ASP A 28 -5.75 13.75 8.64
CA ASP A 28 -5.00 15.01 8.77
C ASP A 28 -3.72 14.99 7.94
N GLU A 29 -3.05 13.85 7.86
CA GLU A 29 -1.90 13.65 6.98
C GLU A 29 -2.32 13.70 5.51
N ALA A 30 -3.46 13.09 5.14
CA ALA A 30 -4.00 13.19 3.80
C ALA A 30 -4.27 14.65 3.40
N ARG A 31 -4.87 15.45 4.30
CA ARG A 31 -5.07 16.89 4.07
C ARG A 31 -3.73 17.63 3.96
N ALA A 32 -2.77 17.34 4.84
CA ALA A 32 -1.47 18.01 4.84
C ALA A 32 -0.69 17.77 3.55
N MET A 33 -0.61 16.51 3.10
CA MET A 33 0.08 16.15 1.86
C MET A 33 -0.60 16.72 0.62
N THR A 34 -1.95 16.68 0.57
CA THR A 34 -2.70 17.29 -0.54
C THR A 34 -2.50 18.80 -0.60
N ARG A 35 -2.48 19.50 0.56
CA ARG A 35 -2.19 20.94 0.63
C ARG A 35 -0.77 21.26 0.19
N ALA A 36 0.19 20.38 0.44
CA ALA A 36 1.57 20.53 0.00
C ALA A 36 1.76 20.28 -1.51
N GLY A 37 0.71 19.88 -2.23
CA GLY A 37 0.74 19.67 -3.69
C GLY A 37 0.96 18.21 -4.10
N ALA A 38 0.71 17.22 -3.23
CA ALA A 38 0.83 15.83 -3.60
C ALA A 38 -0.07 15.48 -4.79
N ASP A 39 0.46 14.82 -5.82
CA ASP A 39 -0.29 14.36 -6.98
C ASP A 39 -1.08 13.09 -6.67
N ILE A 40 -0.47 12.20 -5.91
CA ILE A 40 -1.03 10.93 -5.49
C ILE A 40 -0.90 10.83 -3.97
N VAL A 41 -1.99 10.48 -3.29
CA VAL A 41 -2.01 10.16 -1.86
C VAL A 41 -2.15 8.66 -1.70
N VAL A 42 -1.20 8.03 -1.02
CA VAL A 42 -1.19 6.57 -0.82
C VAL A 42 -1.64 6.24 0.61
N CYS A 43 -2.86 5.71 0.76
CA CYS A 43 -3.42 5.29 2.03
C CYS A 43 -2.71 4.05 2.56
N HIS A 44 -1.85 4.20 3.56
CA HIS A 44 -1.05 3.12 4.12
C HIS A 44 -1.81 2.44 5.28
N LEU A 45 -2.10 1.14 5.14
CA LEU A 45 -2.90 0.35 6.10
C LEU A 45 -2.06 -0.50 7.06
N GLY A 46 -0.77 -0.22 7.14
CA GLY A 46 0.19 -0.99 7.94
C GLY A 46 1.18 -1.76 7.06
N LEU A 47 2.13 -2.42 7.69
CA LEU A 47 3.09 -3.28 6.98
C LEU A 47 2.36 -4.48 6.37
N THR A 48 2.78 -4.89 5.17
CA THR A 48 2.18 -6.03 4.44
C THR A 48 2.21 -7.29 5.28
N THR A 49 1.07 -7.93 5.44
CA THR A 49 0.91 -9.22 6.11
C THR A 49 1.18 -10.39 5.16
N GLY A 50 1.29 -11.61 5.72
CA GLY A 50 1.56 -12.80 4.90
C GLY A 50 3.05 -13.04 4.64
N GLY A 51 3.37 -14.27 4.18
CA GLY A 51 4.75 -14.74 4.02
C GLY A 51 5.44 -15.08 5.34
N SER A 52 6.73 -15.46 5.25
CA SER A 52 7.52 -15.91 6.41
C SER A 52 7.91 -14.78 7.38
N ILE A 53 7.95 -13.54 6.90
CA ILE A 53 8.32 -12.33 7.63
C ILE A 53 7.24 -11.25 7.55
N GLY A 54 5.99 -11.63 7.28
CA GLY A 54 4.86 -10.71 7.25
C GLY A 54 4.57 -10.12 8.64
N ALA A 55 4.08 -8.89 8.66
CA ALA A 55 3.66 -8.25 9.89
C ALA A 55 2.39 -8.90 10.45
N GLU A 56 2.28 -8.97 11.77
CA GLU A 56 1.01 -9.27 12.44
C GLU A 56 0.20 -7.98 12.55
N THR A 57 -1.06 -8.01 12.12
CA THR A 57 -2.00 -6.90 12.27
C THR A 57 -3.36 -7.41 12.72
N ALA A 58 -4.02 -6.64 13.57
CA ALA A 58 -5.40 -6.90 13.95
C ALA A 58 -6.43 -6.35 12.94
N LEU A 59 -5.98 -5.58 11.93
CA LEU A 59 -6.86 -4.96 10.94
C LEU A 59 -7.36 -6.02 9.94
N ALA A 60 -8.66 -6.19 9.85
CA ALA A 60 -9.26 -7.04 8.82
C ALA A 60 -9.35 -6.28 7.49
N LEU A 61 -9.37 -7.03 6.37
CA LEU A 61 -9.44 -6.45 5.04
C LEU A 61 -10.69 -5.54 4.85
N ALA A 62 -11.83 -5.95 5.42
CA ALA A 62 -13.05 -5.16 5.37
C ALA A 62 -12.95 -3.82 6.13
N ASP A 63 -12.15 -3.76 7.20
CA ASP A 63 -11.95 -2.56 8.02
C ASP A 63 -11.09 -1.51 7.28
N CYS A 64 -10.36 -1.92 6.25
CA CYS A 64 -9.59 -1.00 5.41
C CYS A 64 -10.49 -0.06 4.59
N VAL A 65 -11.67 -0.53 4.18
CA VAL A 65 -12.60 0.23 3.32
C VAL A 65 -12.97 1.59 3.91
N PRO A 66 -13.53 1.68 5.12
CA PRO A 66 -13.89 2.98 5.70
C PRO A 66 -12.68 3.88 5.96
N LEU A 67 -11.51 3.31 6.27
CA LEU A 67 -10.29 4.09 6.48
C LEU A 67 -9.78 4.74 5.18
N ILE A 68 -9.83 4.00 4.07
CA ILE A 68 -9.43 4.53 2.76
C ILE A 68 -10.42 5.61 2.33
N GLU A 69 -11.73 5.36 2.45
CA GLU A 69 -12.77 6.34 2.08
C GLU A 69 -12.66 7.64 2.90
N ALA A 70 -12.39 7.56 4.21
CA ALA A 70 -12.22 8.74 5.06
C ALA A 70 -11.00 9.56 4.64
N ARG A 71 -9.86 8.91 4.36
CA ARG A 71 -8.63 9.59 3.90
C ARG A 71 -8.81 10.17 2.50
N ALA A 72 -9.48 9.45 1.60
CA ALA A 72 -9.81 9.95 0.25
C ALA A 72 -10.71 11.18 0.32
N ALA A 73 -11.76 11.16 1.15
CA ALA A 73 -12.63 12.30 1.37
C ALA A 73 -11.85 13.50 1.95
N ALA A 74 -10.95 13.26 2.89
CA ALA A 74 -10.08 14.27 3.48
C ALA A 74 -9.18 14.94 2.43
N ALA A 75 -8.54 14.16 1.56
CA ALA A 75 -7.72 14.68 0.46
C ALA A 75 -8.56 15.50 -0.53
N ARG A 76 -9.67 14.93 -1.01
CA ARG A 76 -10.56 15.55 -2.00
C ARG A 76 -11.29 16.79 -1.48
N SER A 77 -11.42 16.96 -0.18
CA SER A 77 -11.95 18.20 0.40
C SER A 77 -11.08 19.43 0.07
N LEU A 78 -9.84 19.23 -0.38
CA LEU A 78 -8.89 20.27 -0.75
C LEU A 78 -8.63 20.34 -2.26
N ARG A 79 -8.61 19.19 -2.94
CA ARG A 79 -8.39 19.08 -4.39
C ARG A 79 -9.13 17.89 -4.95
N ASP A 80 -9.96 18.12 -5.97
CA ASP A 80 -10.78 17.06 -6.59
C ASP A 80 -9.97 16.11 -7.49
N ASP A 81 -8.85 16.58 -8.03
CA ASP A 81 -7.99 15.89 -9.00
C ASP A 81 -6.94 14.97 -8.36
N VAL A 82 -6.83 14.97 -7.01
CA VAL A 82 -5.85 14.12 -6.32
C VAL A 82 -6.15 12.64 -6.54
N ILE A 83 -5.13 11.88 -6.95
CA ILE A 83 -5.23 10.43 -7.09
C ILE A 83 -5.06 9.78 -5.72
N VAL A 84 -5.92 8.81 -5.40
CA VAL A 84 -5.86 8.05 -4.14
C VAL A 84 -5.58 6.59 -4.45
N LEU A 85 -4.53 6.06 -3.83
CA LEU A 85 -4.17 4.64 -3.92
C LEU A 85 -4.19 3.99 -2.53
N CYS A 86 -4.39 2.68 -2.46
CA CYS A 86 -4.28 1.91 -1.23
C CYS A 86 -2.99 1.09 -1.19
N HIS A 87 -2.46 0.83 0.00
CA HIS A 87 -1.20 0.12 0.20
C HIS A 87 -1.12 -0.59 1.54
N GLY A 88 -0.54 -1.79 1.53
CA GLY A 88 -0.06 -2.47 2.73
C GLY A 88 -1.13 -3.07 3.64
N GLY A 89 -0.75 -3.42 4.86
CA GLY A 89 -1.60 -4.11 5.81
C GLY A 89 -2.09 -5.46 5.28
N PRO A 90 -3.39 -5.76 5.40
CA PRO A 90 -3.97 -7.01 4.91
C PRO A 90 -4.12 -7.07 3.39
N ILE A 91 -3.82 -5.99 2.64
CA ILE A 91 -3.88 -5.99 1.17
C ILE A 91 -2.58 -6.60 0.64
N ALA A 92 -2.52 -7.92 0.57
CA ALA A 92 -1.30 -8.67 0.26
C ALA A 92 -1.33 -9.37 -1.10
N THR A 93 -2.52 -9.67 -1.63
CA THR A 93 -2.74 -10.39 -2.88
C THR A 93 -3.52 -9.57 -3.90
N PRO A 94 -3.54 -9.95 -5.19
CA PRO A 94 -4.41 -9.34 -6.19
C PRO A 94 -5.90 -9.41 -5.82
N GLU A 95 -6.34 -10.49 -5.17
CA GLU A 95 -7.71 -10.69 -4.72
C GLU A 95 -8.09 -9.70 -3.60
N ASP A 96 -7.16 -9.43 -2.67
CA ASP A 96 -7.35 -8.42 -1.62
C ASP A 96 -7.48 -7.02 -2.24
N ALA A 97 -6.62 -6.69 -3.19
CA ALA A 97 -6.67 -5.43 -3.91
C ALA A 97 -7.99 -5.29 -4.68
N ALA A 98 -8.44 -6.33 -5.38
CA ALA A 98 -9.71 -6.35 -6.08
C ALA A 98 -10.91 -6.19 -5.12
N PHE A 99 -10.84 -6.82 -3.93
CA PHE A 99 -11.85 -6.64 -2.88
C PHE A 99 -11.97 -5.16 -2.47
N ILE A 100 -10.84 -4.50 -2.19
CA ILE A 100 -10.83 -3.09 -1.81
C ILE A 100 -11.37 -2.22 -2.93
N LEU A 101 -10.84 -2.34 -4.14
CA LEU A 101 -11.22 -1.49 -5.28
C LEU A 101 -12.70 -1.63 -5.64
N SER A 102 -13.28 -2.83 -5.45
CA SER A 102 -14.72 -3.03 -5.68
C SER A 102 -15.63 -2.36 -4.64
N ARG A 103 -15.10 -1.94 -3.49
CA ARG A 103 -15.84 -1.36 -2.35
C ARG A 103 -15.46 0.07 -2.00
N CYS A 104 -14.35 0.56 -2.57
CA CYS A 104 -13.84 1.92 -2.37
C CYS A 104 -13.89 2.69 -3.68
N PRO A 105 -15.03 3.28 -4.08
CA PRO A 105 -15.12 4.07 -5.32
C PRO A 105 -14.20 5.29 -5.33
N SER A 106 -13.73 5.73 -4.17
CA SER A 106 -12.77 6.82 -4.03
C SER A 106 -11.31 6.39 -4.22
N CYS A 107 -11.04 5.09 -4.28
CA CYS A 107 -9.69 4.53 -4.47
C CYS A 107 -9.46 4.21 -5.95
N HIS A 108 -8.43 4.79 -6.54
CA HIS A 108 -8.14 4.65 -7.98
C HIS A 108 -7.28 3.42 -8.31
N GLY A 109 -6.60 2.83 -7.31
CA GLY A 109 -5.73 1.69 -7.55
C GLY A 109 -4.97 1.22 -6.32
N PHE A 110 -4.13 0.22 -6.55
CA PHE A 110 -3.26 -0.38 -5.54
C PHE A 110 -1.79 0.01 -5.78
N TYR A 111 -1.11 0.42 -4.72
CA TYR A 111 0.32 0.73 -4.72
C TYR A 111 1.09 -0.46 -4.14
N GLY A 112 1.72 -1.26 -4.99
CA GLY A 112 2.38 -2.50 -4.58
C GLY A 112 3.83 -2.30 -4.15
N ALA A 113 4.29 -3.11 -3.20
CA ALA A 113 5.68 -3.29 -2.81
C ALA A 113 5.91 -4.78 -2.48
N SER A 114 5.97 -5.16 -1.20
CA SER A 114 6.20 -6.56 -0.78
C SER A 114 5.23 -7.57 -1.38
N SER A 115 4.01 -7.16 -1.70
CA SER A 115 3.01 -7.99 -2.40
C SER A 115 3.42 -8.37 -3.82
N MET A 116 4.24 -7.54 -4.49
CA MET A 116 4.69 -7.76 -5.87
C MET A 116 6.10 -8.34 -5.98
N GLU A 117 6.93 -8.14 -4.97
CA GLU A 117 8.33 -8.59 -4.98
C GLU A 117 8.60 -9.74 -4.01
N ARG A 118 8.35 -9.52 -2.70
CA ARG A 118 8.69 -10.47 -1.65
C ARG A 118 7.79 -11.70 -1.66
N LEU A 119 6.47 -11.52 -1.60
CA LEU A 119 5.53 -12.64 -1.47
C LEU A 119 5.60 -13.63 -2.65
N PRO A 120 5.59 -13.18 -3.93
CA PRO A 120 5.75 -14.10 -5.05
C PRO A 120 7.10 -14.82 -5.05
N THR A 121 8.19 -14.13 -4.66
CA THR A 121 9.52 -14.70 -4.58
C THR A 121 9.61 -15.77 -3.50
N GLU A 122 9.09 -15.52 -2.29
CA GLU A 122 9.04 -16.50 -1.20
C GLU A 122 8.29 -17.77 -1.63
N THR A 123 7.14 -17.61 -2.29
CA THR A 123 6.33 -18.73 -2.77
C THR A 123 7.11 -19.54 -3.79
N ALA A 124 7.68 -18.91 -4.81
CA ALA A 124 8.43 -19.58 -5.87
C ALA A 124 9.66 -20.32 -5.33
N LEU A 125 10.44 -19.71 -4.42
CA LEU A 125 11.58 -20.35 -3.79
C LEU A 125 11.19 -21.56 -2.95
N THR A 126 10.14 -21.41 -2.13
CA THR A 126 9.64 -22.49 -1.27
C THR A 126 9.14 -23.68 -2.09
N GLU A 127 8.35 -23.44 -3.12
CA GLU A 127 7.81 -24.50 -3.98
C GLU A 127 8.92 -25.21 -4.75
N THR A 128 9.87 -24.46 -5.32
CA THR A 128 11.00 -25.01 -6.04
C THR A 128 11.87 -25.87 -5.14
N THR A 129 12.21 -25.37 -3.95
CA THR A 129 13.00 -26.14 -2.96
C THR A 129 12.29 -27.42 -2.55
N ARG A 130 10.98 -27.36 -2.27
CA ARG A 130 10.19 -28.57 -1.96
C ARG A 130 10.21 -29.59 -3.10
N ARG A 131 10.19 -29.15 -4.35
CA ARG A 131 10.30 -30.07 -5.50
C ARG A 131 11.63 -30.77 -5.55
N PHE A 132 12.74 -30.07 -5.32
CA PHE A 132 14.07 -30.66 -5.25
C PHE A 132 14.23 -31.65 -4.07
N THR A 133 13.73 -31.30 -2.89
CA THR A 133 13.83 -32.19 -1.71
C THR A 133 13.02 -33.47 -1.81
N ARG A 134 12.05 -33.52 -2.75
CA ARG A 134 11.23 -34.72 -3.01
C ARG A 134 11.86 -35.68 -4.04
N ILE A 135 12.99 -35.31 -4.63
CA ILE A 135 13.70 -36.20 -5.53
C ILE A 135 14.28 -37.35 -4.68
N SER A 136 13.70 -38.53 -4.79
CA SER A 136 14.27 -39.75 -4.22
C SER A 136 15.53 -40.07 -4.98
N GLY A 137 16.68 -40.05 -4.32
CA GLY A 137 17.91 -40.57 -4.89
C GLY A 137 17.69 -42.02 -5.26
N GLY A 138 17.87 -42.35 -6.54
CA GLY A 138 17.93 -43.75 -6.96
C GLY A 138 19.06 -44.41 -6.18
N ARG A 139 18.74 -45.19 -5.15
CA ARG A 139 19.67 -46.20 -4.64
C ARG A 139 19.72 -47.30 -5.66
N PRO A 140 20.93 -47.72 -6.08
CA PRO A 140 21.08 -48.88 -6.94
C PRO A 140 20.55 -50.15 -6.25
#